data_5ca39aba6b4c118a8de9055cc930d0a9
#
_entry.id   5ca39aba6b4c118a8de9055cc930d0a9
#
_cell.length_a   1.000
_cell.length_b   1.000
_cell.length_c   1.000
_cell.angle_alpha   90.00
_cell.angle_beta   90.00
_cell.angle_gamma   90.00
#
_symmetry.space_group_name_H-M   'P 1'
#
loop_
_entity.id
_entity.type
_entity.pdbx_description
1 polymer ?
#
loop_
_entity_poly.entity_id
_entity_poly.type
_entity_poly.pdbx_seq_one_letter_code
_entity_poly.pdbx_strand_id
1 'polypeptide(L)'
;MGNTGQSTAMDKIIANVLEARFEDIEKDVLQNAKERIIDTVGCLIGGADDPSNPELVNLIMDYGGKKESTILMYGGKVPAAHAAMVNAILCRSFDYEPVSPIVENKMAPGHVTGTTVMTAVSLSEAVGAGGRELITAMLIGDDLAARLANTSSPCLTLGWDGNGTFNAFAATAIAGRLLKLDEHQLRNAFGLVLNQLSGSAQNIWEGNTAFKLPIGLAARNGIFSAQLALAGWTAPGDALLSDFGFYRLFTDGIRDSELLTKDLGKKFWGERTFKPYPSCRATHGLIDCALEIVQKNNIESKNIREAIATMPSLRINNFCGQPWDIGEFPHGNAIFSYRFTMATALLKKSVRPRHFTTESIHDPETNDFIKRIKFAEGEGVNLKVIMNDGTEYTAESVIAKGEIPDNPMSQDELSAKFRDNVDFANRHTRGNVERLLSLLEKIEDLSDVNELVRLLVP
;
A
#
# COMPACT_ATOMS: atom_id res chain seq x y z
N MET A 1 40.98 1.80 4.22
CA MET A 1 41.81 1.82 2.99
C MET A 1 40.82 2.00 1.85
N GLY A 2 40.79 3.17 1.23
CA GLY A 2 39.80 3.55 0.24
C GLY A 2 40.00 2.76 -1.06
N ASN A 3 38.93 2.16 -1.51
CA ASN A 3 38.83 1.55 -2.83
C ASN A 3 38.66 2.68 -3.86
N THR A 4 39.73 3.02 -4.55
CA THR A 4 39.76 4.07 -5.55
C THR A 4 39.19 3.54 -6.85
N GLY A 5 38.02 4.03 -7.29
CA GLY A 5 37.64 4.07 -8.70
C GLY A 5 36.33 3.44 -9.15
N GLN A 6 35.62 2.65 -8.35
CA GLN A 6 34.29 2.17 -8.74
C GLN A 6 33.18 2.83 -7.90
N SER A 7 32.21 3.43 -8.59
CA SER A 7 30.98 3.98 -7.97
C SER A 7 30.22 2.89 -7.22
N THR A 8 29.92 3.11 -5.95
CA THR A 8 29.17 2.17 -5.11
C THR A 8 27.69 2.13 -5.51
N ALA A 9 26.93 1.13 -5.02
CA ALA A 9 25.48 1.10 -5.24
C ALA A 9 24.79 2.34 -4.65
N MET A 10 25.26 2.80 -3.48
CA MET A 10 24.73 4.01 -2.85
C MET A 10 24.99 5.26 -3.69
N ASP A 11 26.18 5.41 -4.30
CA ASP A 11 26.49 6.54 -5.19
C ASP A 11 25.54 6.58 -6.38
N LYS A 12 25.25 5.44 -7.00
CA LYS A 12 24.32 5.33 -8.13
C LYS A 12 22.89 5.66 -7.75
N ILE A 13 22.44 5.19 -6.57
CA ILE A 13 21.10 5.50 -6.05
C ILE A 13 20.98 7.01 -5.79
N ILE A 14 21.96 7.61 -5.14
CA ILE A 14 21.99 9.05 -4.86
C ILE A 14 21.96 9.85 -6.17
N ALA A 15 22.81 9.50 -7.13
CA ALA A 15 22.82 10.14 -8.43
C ALA A 15 21.44 10.06 -9.13
N ASN A 16 20.80 8.88 -9.10
CA ASN A 16 19.45 8.73 -9.66
C ASN A 16 18.43 9.65 -8.98
N VAL A 17 18.46 9.75 -7.65
CA VAL A 17 17.55 10.66 -6.90
C VAL A 17 17.72 12.11 -7.34
N LEU A 18 18.96 12.56 -7.52
CA LEU A 18 19.29 13.95 -7.82
C LEU A 18 19.08 14.31 -9.31
N GLU A 19 19.33 13.38 -10.22
CA GLU A 19 19.46 13.65 -11.67
C GLU A 19 18.23 13.21 -12.49
N ALA A 20 17.35 12.32 -11.97
CA ALA A 20 16.17 11.86 -12.70
C ALA A 20 15.27 13.04 -13.14
N ARG A 21 14.79 12.99 -14.38
CA ARG A 21 13.98 14.06 -14.97
C ARG A 21 12.63 13.51 -15.43
N PHE A 22 11.59 14.32 -15.32
CA PHE A 22 10.25 13.97 -15.77
C PHE A 22 10.21 13.60 -17.27
N GLU A 23 11.01 14.29 -18.08
CA GLU A 23 11.08 14.11 -19.54
C GLU A 23 11.64 12.73 -19.95
N ASP A 24 12.37 12.06 -19.06
CA ASP A 24 12.95 10.74 -19.31
C ASP A 24 11.99 9.60 -18.92
N ILE A 25 10.83 9.90 -18.34
CA ILE A 25 9.82 8.90 -17.94
C ILE A 25 9.05 8.41 -19.17
N GLU A 26 9.06 7.11 -19.40
CA GLU A 26 8.28 6.47 -20.46
C GLU A 26 6.77 6.65 -20.24
N LYS A 27 5.99 6.74 -21.33
CA LYS A 27 4.54 7.06 -21.24
C LYS A 27 3.71 6.03 -20.48
N ASP A 28 4.05 4.76 -20.61
CA ASP A 28 3.37 3.68 -19.89
C ASP A 28 3.70 3.69 -18.40
N VAL A 29 4.93 4.05 -18.02
CA VAL A 29 5.35 4.27 -16.63
C VAL A 29 4.60 5.46 -16.03
N LEU A 30 4.52 6.58 -16.78
CA LEU A 30 3.75 7.75 -16.36
C LEU A 30 2.27 7.42 -16.16
N GLN A 31 1.66 6.68 -17.11
CA GLN A 31 0.27 6.27 -16.99
C GLN A 31 0.03 5.40 -15.75
N ASN A 32 0.88 4.41 -15.52
CA ASN A 32 0.80 3.56 -14.34
C ASN A 32 1.04 4.34 -13.03
N ALA A 33 1.92 5.35 -13.04
CA ALA A 33 2.11 6.24 -11.89
C ALA A 33 0.83 7.00 -11.55
N LYS A 34 0.13 7.54 -12.55
CA LYS A 34 -1.16 8.23 -12.34
C LYS A 34 -2.24 7.29 -11.80
N GLU A 35 -2.32 6.08 -12.34
CA GLU A 35 -3.23 5.04 -11.84
C GLU A 35 -2.98 4.72 -10.36
N ARG A 36 -1.72 4.58 -9.95
CA ARG A 36 -1.35 4.38 -8.55
C ARG A 36 -1.74 5.56 -7.67
N ILE A 37 -1.54 6.79 -8.13
CA ILE A 37 -1.95 7.98 -7.38
C ILE A 37 -3.46 8.02 -7.22
N ILE A 38 -4.23 7.80 -8.31
CA ILE A 38 -5.71 7.76 -8.28
C ILE A 38 -6.19 6.71 -7.28
N ASP A 39 -5.67 5.50 -7.39
CA ASP A 39 -6.06 4.38 -6.53
C ASP A 39 -5.74 4.65 -5.06
N THR A 40 -4.53 5.15 -4.77
CA THR A 40 -4.06 5.47 -3.42
C THR A 40 -4.87 6.61 -2.79
N VAL A 41 -5.18 7.65 -3.56
CA VAL A 41 -6.05 8.75 -3.12
C VAL A 41 -7.47 8.24 -2.84
N GLY A 42 -8.02 7.38 -3.70
CA GLY A 42 -9.31 6.73 -3.46
C GLY A 42 -9.31 5.92 -2.15
N CYS A 43 -8.26 5.14 -1.90
CA CYS A 43 -8.11 4.37 -0.66
C CYS A 43 -7.99 5.27 0.57
N LEU A 44 -7.27 6.39 0.48
CA LEU A 44 -7.20 7.39 1.56
C LEU A 44 -8.58 7.95 1.88
N ILE A 45 -9.36 8.34 0.87
CA ILE A 45 -10.70 8.88 1.06
C ILE A 45 -11.61 7.85 1.75
N GLY A 46 -11.64 6.62 1.22
CA GLY A 46 -12.44 5.53 1.80
C GLY A 46 -12.02 5.14 3.21
N GLY A 47 -10.73 5.26 3.54
CA GLY A 47 -10.17 4.91 4.84
C GLY A 47 -10.20 6.02 5.89
N ALA A 48 -10.69 7.22 5.53
CA ALA A 48 -10.61 8.39 6.42
C ALA A 48 -11.26 8.13 7.80
N ASP A 49 -12.43 7.54 7.83
CA ASP A 49 -13.22 7.32 9.05
C ASP A 49 -13.08 5.90 9.63
N ASP A 50 -12.08 5.14 9.18
CA ASP A 50 -11.79 3.82 9.75
C ASP A 50 -11.49 3.94 11.26
N PRO A 51 -11.95 2.99 12.09
CA PRO A 51 -11.73 3.04 13.54
C PRO A 51 -10.29 3.34 13.92
N SER A 52 -10.10 4.21 14.92
CA SER A 52 -8.83 4.76 15.43
C SER A 52 -8.18 5.85 14.55
N ASN A 53 -8.66 6.13 13.35
CA ASN A 53 -8.10 7.22 12.53
C ASN A 53 -8.49 8.61 13.05
N PRO A 54 -9.75 8.88 13.45
CA PRO A 54 -10.11 10.17 14.05
C PRO A 54 -9.30 10.48 15.30
N GLU A 55 -9.03 9.48 16.15
CA GLU A 55 -8.23 9.63 17.36
C GLU A 55 -6.77 9.99 17.04
N LEU A 56 -6.20 9.32 16.02
CA LEU A 56 -4.86 9.65 15.52
C LEU A 56 -4.81 11.09 14.98
N VAL A 57 -5.79 11.50 14.18
CA VAL A 57 -5.86 12.86 13.63
C VAL A 57 -5.92 13.88 14.77
N ASN A 58 -6.79 13.68 15.76
CA ASN A 58 -6.91 14.56 16.93
C ASN A 58 -5.59 14.65 17.69
N LEU A 59 -4.93 13.53 17.97
CA LEU A 59 -3.63 13.48 18.65
C LEU A 59 -2.57 14.29 17.90
N ILE A 60 -2.49 14.17 16.58
CA ILE A 60 -1.49 14.87 15.77
C ILE A 60 -1.83 16.36 15.65
N MET A 61 -3.10 16.72 15.56
CA MET A 61 -3.53 18.12 15.58
C MET A 61 -3.21 18.79 16.92
N ASP A 62 -3.37 18.09 18.04
CA ASP A 62 -3.03 18.57 19.39
C ASP A 62 -1.52 18.80 19.58
N TYR A 63 -0.67 17.99 18.93
CA TYR A 63 0.78 18.23 18.92
C TYR A 63 1.14 19.58 18.28
N GLY A 64 0.34 20.01 17.30
CA GLY A 64 0.55 21.28 16.60
C GLY A 64 1.87 21.31 15.83
N GLY A 65 2.52 22.47 15.85
CA GLY A 65 3.80 22.71 15.17
C GLY A 65 3.67 23.59 13.93
N LYS A 66 4.69 23.57 13.06
CA LYS A 66 4.71 24.38 11.84
C LYS A 66 3.63 23.91 10.87
N LYS A 67 2.83 24.85 10.38
CA LYS A 67 1.71 24.60 9.45
C LYS A 67 2.23 24.43 8.02
N GLU A 68 2.72 23.24 7.67
CA GLU A 68 3.34 22.95 6.37
C GLU A 68 2.39 22.19 5.44
N SER A 69 1.80 21.09 5.92
CA SER A 69 1.01 20.19 5.07
C SER A 69 -0.31 19.80 5.73
N THR A 70 -1.29 19.51 4.90
CA THR A 70 -2.67 19.24 5.28
C THR A 70 -2.86 17.78 5.67
N ILE A 71 -3.57 17.50 6.75
CA ILE A 71 -4.18 16.20 6.99
C ILE A 71 -5.39 16.10 6.07
N LEU A 72 -5.25 15.31 5.02
CA LEU A 72 -6.28 15.16 3.98
C LEU A 72 -7.57 14.60 4.58
N MET A 73 -8.71 14.92 4.00
CA MET A 73 -10.06 14.60 4.48
C MET A 73 -10.50 15.29 5.78
N TYR A 74 -9.58 15.84 6.56
CA TYR A 74 -9.88 16.52 7.83
C TYR A 74 -9.59 18.02 7.81
N GLY A 75 -8.73 18.47 6.88
CA GLY A 75 -8.22 19.84 6.91
C GLY A 75 -7.23 20.04 8.05
N GLY A 76 -6.81 21.29 8.23
CA GLY A 76 -5.78 21.62 9.21
C GLY A 76 -4.37 21.25 8.75
N LYS A 77 -3.39 22.11 9.07
CA LYS A 77 -2.00 21.91 8.70
C LYS A 77 -1.13 21.62 9.91
N VAL A 78 -0.24 20.65 9.73
CA VAL A 78 0.75 20.21 10.71
C VAL A 78 2.13 20.11 10.02
N PRO A 79 3.24 19.82 10.73
CA PRO A 79 4.51 19.54 10.08
C PRO A 79 4.39 18.45 9.01
N ALA A 80 5.06 18.61 7.87
CA ALA A 80 4.91 17.74 6.70
C ALA A 80 5.14 16.26 7.01
N ALA A 81 6.09 15.95 7.90
CA ALA A 81 6.34 14.59 8.34
C ALA A 81 5.12 13.95 9.07
N HIS A 82 4.40 14.71 9.86
CA HIS A 82 3.21 14.26 10.56
C HIS A 82 2.01 14.13 9.61
N ALA A 83 1.83 15.08 8.69
CA ALA A 83 0.79 15.00 7.68
C ALA A 83 0.96 13.76 6.79
N ALA A 84 2.18 13.52 6.29
CA ALA A 84 2.50 12.33 5.50
C ALA A 84 2.23 11.03 6.26
N MET A 85 2.59 10.98 7.55
CA MET A 85 2.31 9.82 8.42
C MET A 85 0.82 9.54 8.51
N VAL A 86 0.02 10.54 8.86
CA VAL A 86 -1.42 10.37 9.02
C VAL A 86 -2.05 9.97 7.69
N ASN A 87 -1.76 10.70 6.61
CA ASN A 87 -2.33 10.45 5.28
C ASN A 87 -2.02 9.02 4.79
N ALA A 88 -0.80 8.51 5.03
CA ALA A 88 -0.45 7.13 4.71
C ALA A 88 -1.24 6.11 5.54
N ILE A 89 -1.46 6.37 6.83
CA ILE A 89 -2.27 5.51 7.71
C ILE A 89 -3.73 5.48 7.25
N LEU A 90 -4.32 6.64 6.87
CA LEU A 90 -5.67 6.68 6.32
C LEU A 90 -5.78 5.81 5.07
N CYS A 91 -4.80 5.89 4.16
CA CYS A 91 -4.76 5.08 2.94
C CYS A 91 -4.71 3.57 3.23
N ARG A 92 -3.97 3.15 4.25
CA ARG A 92 -3.76 1.74 4.62
C ARG A 92 -4.97 1.05 5.23
N SER A 93 -6.00 1.76 5.60
CA SER A 93 -7.08 1.31 6.48
C SER A 93 -7.79 0.03 6.02
N PHE A 94 -8.05 -0.13 4.73
CA PHE A 94 -8.72 -1.30 4.16
C PHE A 94 -7.78 -2.34 3.51
N ASP A 95 -6.45 -2.17 3.66
CA ASP A 95 -5.51 -3.01 2.91
C ASP A 95 -5.85 -3.05 1.41
N TYR A 96 -6.26 -1.90 0.84
CA TYR A 96 -6.91 -1.80 -0.47
C TYR A 96 -6.06 -1.08 -1.53
N GLU A 97 -5.01 -0.37 -1.12
CA GLU A 97 -4.06 0.31 -1.98
C GLU A 97 -3.27 -0.70 -2.85
N PRO A 98 -2.55 -0.24 -3.90
CA PRO A 98 -1.72 -1.12 -4.74
C PRO A 98 -0.75 -1.97 -3.92
N VAL A 99 -0.33 -3.09 -4.47
CA VAL A 99 0.46 -4.09 -3.76
C VAL A 99 1.45 -4.79 -4.69
N SER A 100 2.45 -5.41 -4.08
CA SER A 100 3.42 -6.28 -4.75
C SER A 100 4.32 -5.55 -5.75
N PRO A 101 5.34 -4.83 -5.25
CA PRO A 101 6.30 -4.16 -6.11
C PRO A 101 7.05 -5.15 -7.00
N ILE A 102 7.15 -4.81 -8.28
CA ILE A 102 7.73 -5.66 -9.33
C ILE A 102 9.00 -5.01 -9.83
N VAL A 103 10.04 -5.82 -10.01
CA VAL A 103 11.26 -5.45 -10.75
C VAL A 103 11.51 -6.52 -11.81
N GLU A 104 11.49 -6.15 -13.08
CA GLU A 104 11.48 -7.08 -14.21
C GLU A 104 10.29 -8.05 -14.08
N ASN A 105 10.58 -9.34 -13.88
CA ASN A 105 9.58 -10.40 -13.68
C ASN A 105 9.54 -10.92 -12.22
N LYS A 106 10.24 -10.26 -11.30
CA LYS A 106 10.25 -10.62 -9.88
C LYS A 106 9.26 -9.76 -9.13
N MET A 107 8.46 -10.40 -8.30
CA MET A 107 7.45 -9.76 -7.45
C MET A 107 7.80 -10.03 -5.99
N ALA A 108 7.82 -8.98 -5.18
CA ALA A 108 7.99 -9.07 -3.74
C ALA A 108 6.67 -8.75 -3.01
N PRO A 109 6.41 -9.33 -1.84
CA PRO A 109 5.33 -8.88 -0.98
C PRO A 109 5.63 -7.48 -0.43
N GLY A 110 4.61 -6.63 -0.35
CA GLY A 110 4.73 -5.29 0.23
C GLY A 110 3.73 -4.31 -0.35
N HIS A 111 3.57 -3.19 0.37
CA HIS A 111 2.75 -2.04 0.02
C HIS A 111 3.64 -0.80 0.02
N VAL A 112 3.84 -0.20 -1.14
CA VAL A 112 4.79 0.92 -1.33
C VAL A 112 4.06 2.24 -1.50
N THR A 113 3.08 2.29 -2.40
CA THR A 113 2.44 3.54 -2.85
C THR A 113 1.71 4.30 -1.76
N GLY A 114 1.18 3.64 -0.73
CA GLY A 114 0.60 4.34 0.42
C GLY A 114 1.61 5.25 1.13
N THR A 115 2.88 4.83 1.25
CA THR A 115 3.95 5.66 1.79
C THR A 115 4.43 6.69 0.77
N THR A 116 4.73 6.29 -0.46
CA THR A 116 5.43 7.14 -1.43
C THR A 116 4.54 8.24 -1.97
N VAL A 117 3.28 7.94 -2.32
CA VAL A 117 2.30 8.94 -2.76
C VAL A 117 2.04 9.96 -1.65
N MET A 118 1.81 9.51 -0.40
CA MET A 118 1.48 10.44 0.68
C MET A 118 2.70 11.26 1.13
N THR A 119 3.90 10.71 1.05
CA THR A 119 5.15 11.48 1.24
C THR A 119 5.31 12.55 0.16
N ALA A 120 5.12 12.16 -1.11
CA ALA A 120 5.26 13.08 -2.25
C ALA A 120 4.21 14.19 -2.21
N VAL A 121 2.93 13.87 -1.97
CA VAL A 121 1.84 14.87 -1.86
C VAL A 121 2.10 15.84 -0.71
N SER A 122 2.40 15.33 0.50
CA SER A 122 2.59 16.18 1.67
C SER A 122 3.80 17.10 1.55
N LEU A 123 4.93 16.60 1.03
CA LEU A 123 6.09 17.47 0.82
C LEU A 123 5.92 18.40 -0.36
N SER A 124 5.28 17.99 -1.46
CA SER A 124 4.99 18.88 -2.59
C SER A 124 4.12 20.05 -2.16
N GLU A 125 3.12 19.83 -1.29
CA GLU A 125 2.35 20.90 -0.67
C GLU A 125 3.24 21.85 0.15
N ALA A 126 4.12 21.30 0.98
CA ALA A 126 4.99 22.07 1.87
C ALA A 126 5.99 22.96 1.12
N VAL A 127 6.50 22.50 -0.03
CA VAL A 127 7.53 23.22 -0.80
C VAL A 127 6.97 23.93 -2.04
N GLY A 128 5.67 23.82 -2.32
CA GLY A 128 5.03 24.43 -3.49
C GLY A 128 5.45 23.78 -4.82
N ALA A 129 5.63 22.45 -4.84
CA ALA A 129 6.00 21.74 -6.05
C ALA A 129 4.79 21.49 -6.97
N GLY A 130 5.06 21.37 -8.28
CA GLY A 130 4.07 20.98 -9.27
C GLY A 130 3.95 19.46 -9.46
N GLY A 131 2.96 19.04 -10.26
CA GLY A 131 2.65 17.63 -10.47
C GLY A 131 3.77 16.82 -11.12
N ARG A 132 4.54 17.40 -12.03
CA ARG A 132 5.70 16.70 -12.65
C ARG A 132 6.74 16.33 -11.61
N GLU A 133 7.07 17.24 -10.71
CA GLU A 133 8.05 16.98 -9.67
C GLU A 133 7.52 15.99 -8.62
N LEU A 134 6.23 16.07 -8.27
CA LEU A 134 5.56 15.08 -7.43
C LEU A 134 5.69 13.67 -8.02
N ILE A 135 5.33 13.49 -9.31
CA ILE A 135 5.39 12.19 -9.99
C ILE A 135 6.83 11.67 -10.03
N THR A 136 7.79 12.53 -10.39
CA THR A 136 9.20 12.14 -10.49
C THR A 136 9.73 11.70 -9.14
N ALA A 137 9.47 12.46 -8.06
CA ALA A 137 9.88 12.10 -6.72
C ALA A 137 9.23 10.78 -6.25
N MET A 138 7.92 10.61 -6.49
CA MET A 138 7.21 9.37 -6.17
C MET A 138 7.82 8.16 -6.90
N LEU A 139 8.05 8.26 -8.22
CA LEU A 139 8.61 7.16 -9.02
C LEU A 139 10.01 6.76 -8.56
N ILE A 140 10.86 7.72 -8.17
CA ILE A 140 12.17 7.43 -7.59
C ILE A 140 12.04 6.63 -6.29
N GLY A 141 11.11 7.03 -5.42
CA GLY A 141 10.83 6.30 -4.19
C GLY A 141 10.29 4.89 -4.44
N ASP A 142 9.32 4.76 -5.33
CA ASP A 142 8.73 3.47 -5.71
C ASP A 142 9.79 2.52 -6.28
N ASP A 143 10.64 3.01 -7.19
CA ASP A 143 11.72 2.24 -7.79
C ASP A 143 12.73 1.75 -6.74
N LEU A 144 13.13 2.62 -5.82
CA LEU A 144 14.04 2.24 -4.74
C LEU A 144 13.41 1.18 -3.83
N ALA A 145 12.16 1.37 -3.38
CA ALA A 145 11.47 0.38 -2.56
C ALA A 145 11.30 -0.96 -3.28
N ALA A 146 10.91 -0.93 -4.56
CA ALA A 146 10.75 -2.13 -5.37
C ALA A 146 12.08 -2.92 -5.48
N ARG A 147 13.19 -2.22 -5.72
CA ARG A 147 14.53 -2.83 -5.79
C ARG A 147 14.93 -3.44 -4.44
N LEU A 148 14.78 -2.70 -3.34
CA LEU A 148 15.11 -3.21 -1.99
C LEU A 148 14.27 -4.44 -1.65
N ALA A 149 12.97 -4.42 -1.93
CA ALA A 149 12.08 -5.56 -1.67
C ALA A 149 12.43 -6.80 -2.51
N ASN A 150 12.82 -6.63 -3.78
CA ASN A 150 13.11 -7.75 -4.70
C ASN A 150 14.54 -8.27 -4.61
N THR A 151 15.46 -7.53 -4.00
CA THR A 151 16.87 -7.94 -3.79
C THR A 151 17.12 -8.47 -2.39
N SER A 152 16.14 -8.46 -1.50
CA SER A 152 16.22 -9.02 -0.15
C SER A 152 15.37 -10.28 0.00
N SER A 153 15.63 -11.02 1.09
CA SER A 153 14.68 -12.05 1.53
C SER A 153 13.38 -11.41 2.00
N PRO A 154 12.24 -12.13 1.94
CA PRO A 154 11.01 -11.62 2.51
C PRO A 154 11.21 -11.25 3.99
N CYS A 155 11.13 -9.96 4.31
CA CYS A 155 11.27 -9.46 5.68
C CYS A 155 10.26 -10.11 6.64
N LEU A 156 9.07 -10.48 6.15
CA LEU A 156 8.03 -11.17 6.91
C LEU A 156 8.47 -12.49 7.55
N THR A 157 9.38 -13.23 6.92
CA THR A 157 9.90 -14.50 7.49
C THR A 157 10.77 -14.27 8.71
N LEU A 158 11.31 -13.06 8.86
CA LEU A 158 12.08 -12.62 10.02
C LEU A 158 11.24 -11.87 11.05
N GLY A 159 9.92 -11.73 10.80
CA GLY A 159 9.00 -11.01 11.67
C GLY A 159 8.93 -9.50 11.42
N TRP A 160 9.65 -8.98 10.43
CA TRP A 160 9.55 -7.58 10.03
C TRP A 160 8.40 -7.35 9.06
N ASP A 161 7.63 -6.29 9.26
CA ASP A 161 6.79 -5.73 8.22
C ASP A 161 7.67 -4.92 7.26
N GLY A 162 7.87 -5.43 6.04
CA GLY A 162 8.69 -4.78 5.02
C GLY A 162 8.27 -3.34 4.73
N ASN A 163 6.98 -3.02 4.90
CA ASN A 163 6.45 -1.67 4.71
C ASN A 163 7.08 -0.63 5.66
N GLY A 164 7.55 -1.03 6.82
CA GLY A 164 8.26 -0.17 7.76
C GLY A 164 9.76 -0.08 7.54
N THR A 165 10.31 -0.88 6.63
CA THR A 165 11.75 -0.93 6.34
C THR A 165 12.09 -0.31 4.99
N PHE A 166 11.86 -0.99 3.86
CA PHE A 166 12.25 -0.45 2.55
C PHE A 166 11.48 0.82 2.16
N ASN A 167 10.24 1.01 2.61
CA ASN A 167 9.49 2.25 2.35
C ASN A 167 10.11 3.47 3.03
N ALA A 168 10.79 3.29 4.16
CA ALA A 168 11.47 4.40 4.84
C ALA A 168 12.64 4.95 3.99
N PHE A 169 13.36 4.08 3.28
CA PHE A 169 14.35 4.52 2.29
C PHE A 169 13.69 5.23 1.10
N ALA A 170 12.57 4.71 0.61
CA ALA A 170 11.80 5.35 -0.47
C ALA A 170 11.34 6.77 -0.07
N ALA A 171 10.75 6.92 1.11
CA ALA A 171 10.34 8.22 1.63
C ALA A 171 11.53 9.18 1.83
N THR A 172 12.71 8.65 2.21
CA THR A 172 13.94 9.45 2.31
C THR A 172 14.40 9.95 0.94
N ALA A 173 14.33 9.12 -0.10
CA ALA A 173 14.67 9.52 -1.47
C ALA A 173 13.73 10.63 -1.97
N ILE A 174 12.42 10.46 -1.78
CA ILE A 174 11.41 11.47 -2.12
C ILE A 174 11.68 12.78 -1.38
N ALA A 175 11.91 12.69 -0.07
CA ALA A 175 12.15 13.86 0.76
C ALA A 175 13.46 14.57 0.40
N GLY A 176 14.53 13.81 0.15
CA GLY A 176 15.82 14.35 -0.26
C GLY A 176 15.71 15.14 -1.58
N ARG A 177 14.96 14.62 -2.54
CA ARG A 177 14.70 15.31 -3.81
C ARG A 177 13.88 16.59 -3.62
N LEU A 178 12.71 16.49 -2.99
CA LEU A 178 11.79 17.63 -2.83
C LEU A 178 12.36 18.75 -1.94
N LEU A 179 13.18 18.39 -0.95
CA LEU A 179 13.91 19.34 -0.10
C LEU A 179 15.23 19.83 -0.73
N LYS A 180 15.57 19.32 -1.95
CA LYS A 180 16.78 19.70 -2.71
C LYS A 180 18.08 19.48 -1.94
N LEU A 181 18.22 18.34 -1.27
CA LEU A 181 19.44 17.94 -0.61
C LEU A 181 20.57 17.80 -1.63
N ASP A 182 21.79 18.15 -1.26
CA ASP A 182 22.97 17.80 -2.04
C ASP A 182 23.36 16.31 -1.81
N GLU A 183 24.36 15.84 -2.56
CA GLU A 183 24.82 14.45 -2.49
C GLU A 183 25.24 14.03 -1.08
N HIS A 184 25.99 14.90 -0.38
CA HIS A 184 26.47 14.62 0.97
C HIS A 184 25.30 14.56 1.97
N GLN A 185 24.36 15.48 1.89
CA GLN A 185 23.17 15.53 2.74
C GLN A 185 22.29 14.30 2.48
N LEU A 186 22.04 13.93 1.22
CA LEU A 186 21.23 12.78 0.87
C LEU A 186 21.83 11.47 1.36
N ARG A 187 23.16 11.32 1.26
CA ARG A 187 23.91 10.20 1.84
C ARG A 187 23.70 10.09 3.34
N ASN A 188 23.80 11.20 4.05
CA ASN A 188 23.54 11.23 5.49
C ASN A 188 22.06 10.92 5.79
N ALA A 189 21.10 11.41 4.99
CA ALA A 189 19.69 11.11 5.18
C ALA A 189 19.41 9.60 5.11
N PHE A 190 20.01 8.88 4.15
CA PHE A 190 19.92 7.42 4.08
C PHE A 190 20.54 6.73 5.30
N GLY A 191 21.67 7.20 5.80
CA GLY A 191 22.26 6.66 7.03
C GLY A 191 21.45 6.97 8.28
N LEU A 192 20.77 8.12 8.34
CA LEU A 192 19.89 8.52 9.45
C LEU A 192 18.62 7.67 9.50
N VAL A 193 18.00 7.40 8.35
CA VAL A 193 16.76 6.59 8.32
C VAL A 193 16.98 5.15 8.70
N LEU A 194 18.18 4.58 8.47
CA LEU A 194 18.53 3.22 8.91
C LEU A 194 18.29 3.02 10.42
N ASN A 195 18.46 4.07 11.23
CA ASN A 195 18.21 4.03 12.68
C ASN A 195 16.74 4.10 13.06
N GLN A 196 15.83 4.24 12.10
CA GLN A 196 14.41 4.47 12.32
C GLN A 196 13.54 3.43 11.59
N LEU A 197 14.14 2.38 11.04
CA LEU A 197 13.40 1.28 10.42
C LEU A 197 12.62 0.53 11.50
N SER A 198 11.39 0.14 11.17
CA SER A 198 10.46 -0.43 12.13
C SER A 198 9.40 -1.30 11.46
N GLY A 199 8.49 -1.82 12.27
CA GLY A 199 7.34 -2.60 11.84
C GLY A 199 7.43 -4.06 12.26
N SER A 200 6.41 -4.53 12.99
CA SER A 200 6.28 -5.94 13.36
C SER A 200 5.17 -6.59 12.54
N ALA A 201 5.48 -7.72 11.93
CA ALA A 201 4.49 -8.55 11.24
C ALA A 201 3.43 -9.13 12.21
N GLN A 202 3.70 -9.16 13.53
CA GLN A 202 2.75 -9.63 14.54
C GLN A 202 1.43 -8.85 14.50
N ASN A 203 1.47 -7.56 14.15
CA ASN A 203 0.28 -6.73 14.02
C ASN A 203 -0.77 -7.30 13.06
N ILE A 204 -0.33 -7.95 11.97
CA ILE A 204 -1.21 -8.57 10.98
C ILE A 204 -1.76 -9.89 11.52
N TRP A 205 -0.94 -10.66 12.25
CA TRP A 205 -1.35 -11.94 12.85
C TRP A 205 -2.43 -11.77 13.93
N GLU A 206 -2.39 -10.67 14.65
CA GLU A 206 -3.33 -10.37 15.74
C GLU A 206 -4.50 -9.48 15.30
N GLY A 207 -4.50 -8.95 14.08
CA GLY A 207 -5.59 -8.13 13.57
C GLY A 207 -5.82 -6.85 14.38
N ASN A 208 -4.75 -6.18 14.84
CA ASN A 208 -4.87 -4.95 15.62
C ASN A 208 -4.67 -3.67 14.79
N THR A 209 -5.01 -2.50 15.32
CA THR A 209 -4.92 -1.20 14.61
C THR A 209 -3.50 -0.85 14.16
N ALA A 210 -2.49 -1.36 14.86
CA ALA A 210 -1.10 -1.05 14.59
C ALA A 210 -0.58 -1.61 13.25
N PHE A 211 -1.34 -2.48 12.56
CA PHE A 211 -0.97 -2.94 11.21
C PHE A 211 -0.84 -1.78 10.19
N LYS A 212 -1.53 -0.66 10.44
CA LYS A 212 -1.45 0.56 9.61
C LYS A 212 -0.21 1.40 9.91
N LEU A 213 0.38 1.25 11.08
CA LEU A 213 1.41 2.14 11.59
C LEU A 213 2.73 2.10 10.79
N PRO A 214 3.26 0.94 10.35
CA PRO A 214 4.54 0.87 9.64
C PRO A 214 4.62 1.76 8.40
N ILE A 215 3.57 1.82 7.58
CA ILE A 215 3.54 2.61 6.35
C ILE A 215 3.59 4.12 6.63
N GLY A 216 2.89 4.57 7.69
CA GLY A 216 2.92 5.96 8.12
C GLY A 216 4.24 6.36 8.78
N LEU A 217 4.78 5.49 9.65
CA LEU A 217 6.09 5.73 10.27
C LEU A 217 7.20 5.80 9.22
N ALA A 218 7.15 4.98 8.18
CA ALA A 218 8.10 5.04 7.08
C ALA A 218 8.08 6.42 6.38
N ALA A 219 6.89 6.97 6.10
CA ALA A 219 6.74 8.32 5.54
C ALA A 219 7.32 9.40 6.46
N ARG A 220 6.94 9.39 7.75
CA ARG A 220 7.44 10.33 8.75
C ARG A 220 8.96 10.24 8.89
N ASN A 221 9.50 9.03 9.06
CA ASN A 221 10.90 8.82 9.35
C ASN A 221 11.80 9.20 8.17
N GLY A 222 11.34 8.95 6.92
CA GLY A 222 12.04 9.39 5.72
C GLY A 222 12.14 10.91 5.63
N ILE A 223 11.02 11.63 5.83
CA ILE A 223 11.01 13.10 5.84
C ILE A 223 11.89 13.64 6.97
N PHE A 224 11.75 13.10 8.17
CA PHE A 224 12.53 13.55 9.33
C PHE A 224 14.02 13.31 9.14
N SER A 225 14.43 12.20 8.55
CA SER A 225 15.85 11.93 8.23
C SER A 225 16.42 12.91 7.22
N ALA A 226 15.66 13.27 6.19
CA ALA A 226 16.06 14.30 5.23
C ALA A 226 16.18 15.69 5.88
N GLN A 227 15.26 16.04 6.78
CA GLN A 227 15.33 17.30 7.54
C GLN A 227 16.52 17.33 8.51
N LEU A 228 16.85 16.25 9.18
CA LEU A 228 18.05 16.13 10.02
C LEU A 228 19.32 16.31 9.21
N ALA A 229 19.43 15.68 8.05
CA ALA A 229 20.57 15.81 7.16
C ALA A 229 20.73 17.27 6.65
N LEU A 230 19.60 17.91 6.29
CA LEU A 230 19.58 19.34 5.93
C LEU A 230 20.05 20.24 7.08
N ALA A 231 19.74 19.84 8.33
CA ALA A 231 20.21 20.54 9.54
C ALA A 231 21.70 20.20 9.92
N GLY A 232 22.41 19.41 9.09
CA GLY A 232 23.84 19.13 9.27
C GLY A 232 24.15 17.86 10.09
N TRP A 233 23.16 17.01 10.35
CA TRP A 233 23.41 15.72 11.00
C TRP A 233 24.14 14.77 10.05
N THR A 234 25.07 13.96 10.61
CA THR A 234 25.86 12.97 9.87
C THR A 234 25.50 11.55 10.28
N ALA A 235 25.74 10.60 9.36
CA ALA A 235 25.41 9.20 9.55
C ALA A 235 26.36 8.28 8.72
N PRO A 236 26.27 6.94 8.85
CA PRO A 236 27.05 6.02 8.01
C PRO A 236 26.83 6.27 6.51
N GLY A 237 27.92 6.28 5.74
CA GLY A 237 27.89 6.62 4.33
C GLY A 237 27.30 5.54 3.41
N ASP A 238 27.27 4.28 3.84
CA ASP A 238 26.57 3.18 3.15
C ASP A 238 25.56 2.53 4.10
N ALA A 239 24.33 3.01 4.00
CA ALA A 239 23.20 2.52 4.80
C ALA A 239 22.69 1.14 4.37
N LEU A 240 23.05 0.66 3.18
CA LEU A 240 22.51 -0.57 2.62
C LEU A 240 23.46 -1.76 2.79
N LEU A 241 24.71 -1.63 2.34
CA LEU A 241 25.64 -2.75 2.15
C LEU A 241 26.80 -2.77 3.16
N SER A 242 26.89 -1.80 4.09
CA SER A 242 27.89 -1.84 5.15
C SER A 242 27.66 -3.03 6.11
N ASP A 243 28.68 -3.36 6.92
CA ASP A 243 28.66 -4.48 7.89
C ASP A 243 27.47 -4.44 8.85
N PHE A 244 26.91 -3.26 9.10
CA PHE A 244 25.72 -3.03 9.93
C PHE A 244 24.66 -2.23 9.15
N GLY A 245 24.58 -2.44 7.83
CA GLY A 245 23.59 -1.84 6.95
C GLY A 245 22.26 -2.62 6.90
N PHE A 246 21.33 -2.13 6.09
CA PHE A 246 19.97 -2.68 5.94
C PHE A 246 19.93 -4.18 5.67
N TYR A 247 20.72 -4.65 4.68
CA TYR A 247 20.67 -6.07 4.30
C TYR A 247 21.16 -6.99 5.42
N ARG A 248 22.11 -6.53 6.22
CA ARG A 248 22.64 -7.31 7.34
C ARG A 248 21.70 -7.34 8.53
N LEU A 249 21.01 -6.22 8.82
CA LEU A 249 20.22 -6.09 10.05
C LEU A 249 18.76 -6.55 9.89
N PHE A 250 18.19 -6.36 8.70
CA PHE A 250 16.75 -6.51 8.48
C PHE A 250 16.36 -7.60 7.48
N THR A 251 17.35 -8.28 6.88
CA THR A 251 17.13 -9.35 5.89
C THR A 251 18.11 -10.50 6.10
N ASP A 252 17.94 -11.60 5.34
CA ASP A 252 18.93 -12.70 5.28
C ASP A 252 20.11 -12.38 4.36
N GLY A 253 20.32 -11.14 3.99
CA GLY A 253 21.32 -10.67 3.07
C GLY A 253 20.76 -10.29 1.70
N ILE A 254 21.64 -9.77 0.84
CA ILE A 254 21.27 -9.40 -0.53
C ILE A 254 21.34 -10.64 -1.44
N ARG A 255 20.29 -10.85 -2.24
CA ARG A 255 20.17 -12.01 -3.14
C ARG A 255 20.56 -11.73 -4.59
N ASP A 256 20.38 -10.51 -5.06
CA ASP A 256 20.64 -10.10 -6.45
C ASP A 256 21.12 -8.66 -6.46
N SER A 257 22.42 -8.50 -6.16
CA SER A 257 23.01 -7.16 -6.01
C SER A 257 23.02 -6.34 -7.30
N GLU A 258 23.02 -6.98 -8.47
CA GLU A 258 22.98 -6.28 -9.77
C GLU A 258 21.64 -5.57 -9.97
N LEU A 259 20.54 -6.23 -9.58
CA LEU A 259 19.20 -5.69 -9.71
C LEU A 259 19.01 -4.39 -8.93
N LEU A 260 19.77 -4.20 -7.84
CA LEU A 260 19.70 -2.97 -7.02
C LEU A 260 20.04 -1.71 -7.82
N THR A 261 20.90 -1.81 -8.82
CA THR A 261 21.35 -0.64 -9.59
C THR A 261 21.20 -0.79 -11.11
N LYS A 262 20.63 -1.90 -11.58
CA LYS A 262 20.42 -2.15 -13.00
C LYS A 262 19.43 -1.13 -13.58
N ASP A 263 19.80 -0.48 -14.66
CA ASP A 263 18.96 0.48 -15.42
C ASP A 263 18.40 1.64 -14.56
N LEU A 264 19.07 2.04 -13.45
CA LEU A 264 18.71 3.20 -12.66
C LEU A 264 18.61 4.46 -13.53
N GLY A 265 17.54 5.24 -13.33
CA GLY A 265 17.26 6.47 -14.11
C GLY A 265 16.77 6.22 -15.53
N LYS A 266 16.74 4.95 -16.00
CA LYS A 266 16.20 4.55 -17.30
C LYS A 266 14.88 3.81 -17.18
N LYS A 267 14.75 2.97 -16.15
CA LYS A 267 13.53 2.23 -15.83
C LYS A 267 13.11 2.55 -14.41
N PHE A 268 11.80 2.75 -14.24
CA PHE A 268 11.18 2.99 -12.95
C PHE A 268 10.24 1.82 -12.65
N TRP A 269 10.54 1.13 -11.57
CA TRP A 269 9.76 0.00 -11.09
C TRP A 269 8.76 0.42 -10.01
N GLY A 270 7.84 -0.44 -9.67
CA GLY A 270 6.86 -0.17 -8.63
C GLY A 270 5.74 -1.19 -8.60
N GLU A 271 4.68 -0.88 -7.92
CA GLU A 271 3.49 -1.70 -7.84
C GLU A 271 2.66 -1.58 -9.12
N ARG A 272 2.18 -2.71 -9.61
CA ARG A 272 1.31 -2.78 -10.79
C ARG A 272 0.05 -3.61 -10.55
N THR A 273 -0.03 -4.24 -9.38
CA THR A 273 -1.20 -5.01 -8.96
C THR A 273 -2.16 -4.10 -8.20
N PHE A 274 -3.33 -3.86 -8.78
CA PHE A 274 -4.42 -3.14 -8.13
C PHE A 274 -5.40 -4.10 -7.51
N LYS A 275 -5.87 -3.79 -6.30
CA LYS A 275 -6.80 -4.64 -5.56
C LYS A 275 -8.25 -4.30 -5.92
N PRO A 276 -9.06 -5.26 -6.42
CA PRO A 276 -10.49 -5.03 -6.65
C PRO A 276 -11.33 -5.12 -5.37
N TYR A 277 -10.77 -5.67 -4.28
CA TYR A 277 -11.48 -5.89 -3.01
C TYR A 277 -10.71 -5.30 -1.82
N PRO A 278 -11.41 -4.68 -0.84
CA PRO A 278 -10.81 -4.07 0.35
C PRO A 278 -10.44 -5.14 1.39
N SER A 279 -9.38 -5.89 1.11
CA SER A 279 -8.86 -6.94 1.98
C SER A 279 -7.45 -7.36 1.57
N CYS A 280 -6.82 -8.20 2.37
CA CYS A 280 -5.53 -8.77 2.06
C CYS A 280 -5.52 -9.47 0.70
N ARG A 281 -4.49 -9.23 -0.09
CA ARG A 281 -4.32 -9.83 -1.43
C ARG A 281 -4.47 -11.36 -1.42
N ALA A 282 -4.05 -12.01 -0.33
CA ALA A 282 -4.17 -13.46 -0.20
C ALA A 282 -5.62 -13.96 -0.32
N THR A 283 -6.63 -13.16 0.06
CA THR A 283 -8.05 -13.55 0.06
C THR A 283 -8.70 -13.48 -1.32
N HIS A 284 -8.11 -12.74 -2.28
CA HIS A 284 -8.74 -12.36 -3.53
C HIS A 284 -9.12 -13.56 -4.42
N GLY A 285 -8.26 -14.58 -4.53
CA GLY A 285 -8.60 -15.75 -5.32
C GLY A 285 -9.87 -16.48 -4.85
N LEU A 286 -10.08 -16.56 -3.53
CA LEU A 286 -11.30 -17.15 -2.98
C LEU A 286 -12.53 -16.23 -3.15
N ILE A 287 -12.32 -14.93 -3.10
CA ILE A 287 -13.38 -13.94 -3.41
C ILE A 287 -13.80 -14.08 -4.87
N ASP A 288 -12.85 -14.18 -5.81
CA ASP A 288 -13.14 -14.39 -7.24
C ASP A 288 -13.94 -15.66 -7.47
N CYS A 289 -13.53 -16.80 -6.86
CA CYS A 289 -14.28 -18.05 -6.92
C CYS A 289 -15.71 -17.90 -6.39
N ALA A 290 -15.88 -17.24 -5.23
CA ALA A 290 -17.18 -17.06 -4.61
C ALA A 290 -18.11 -16.19 -5.48
N LEU A 291 -17.60 -15.08 -6.01
CA LEU A 291 -18.35 -14.18 -6.89
C LEU A 291 -18.71 -14.85 -8.20
N GLU A 292 -17.79 -15.61 -8.79
CA GLU A 292 -18.06 -16.38 -10.01
C GLU A 292 -19.22 -17.36 -9.80
N ILE A 293 -19.19 -18.13 -8.71
CA ILE A 293 -20.23 -19.11 -8.39
C ILE A 293 -21.60 -18.42 -8.25
N VAL A 294 -21.69 -17.35 -7.45
CA VAL A 294 -23.00 -16.70 -7.19
C VAL A 294 -23.53 -15.92 -8.39
N GLN A 295 -22.66 -15.38 -9.25
CA GLN A 295 -23.07 -14.64 -10.44
C GLN A 295 -23.51 -15.58 -11.59
N LYS A 296 -22.73 -16.64 -11.86
CA LYS A 296 -23.04 -17.56 -12.96
C LYS A 296 -24.29 -18.41 -12.72
N ASN A 297 -24.56 -18.77 -11.47
CA ASN A 297 -25.59 -19.75 -11.14
C ASN A 297 -26.84 -19.15 -10.46
N ASN A 298 -26.89 -17.82 -10.32
CA ASN A 298 -28.00 -17.10 -9.66
C ASN A 298 -28.38 -17.71 -8.29
N ILE A 299 -27.36 -18.07 -7.50
CA ILE A 299 -27.54 -18.76 -6.22
C ILE A 299 -28.23 -17.81 -5.20
N GLU A 300 -29.21 -18.35 -4.49
CA GLU A 300 -29.76 -17.73 -3.27
C GLU A 300 -28.93 -18.17 -2.06
N SER A 301 -28.28 -17.22 -1.39
CA SER A 301 -27.36 -17.46 -0.27
C SER A 301 -27.96 -18.30 0.87
N LYS A 302 -29.27 -18.12 1.17
CA LYS A 302 -30.00 -18.89 2.18
C LYS A 302 -30.04 -20.39 1.90
N ASN A 303 -29.87 -20.82 0.64
CA ASN A 303 -29.88 -22.22 0.21
C ASN A 303 -28.48 -22.86 0.23
N ILE A 304 -27.44 -22.12 0.58
CA ILE A 304 -26.09 -22.67 0.71
C ILE A 304 -26.00 -23.46 2.03
N ARG A 305 -25.68 -24.76 1.92
CA ARG A 305 -25.44 -25.63 3.09
C ARG A 305 -24.05 -25.44 3.68
N GLU A 306 -23.02 -25.48 2.83
CA GLU A 306 -21.63 -25.31 3.22
C GLU A 306 -20.75 -24.86 2.04
N ALA A 307 -19.58 -24.31 2.34
CA ALA A 307 -18.55 -23.97 1.39
C ALA A 307 -17.22 -24.59 1.79
N ILE A 308 -16.50 -25.20 0.83
CA ILE A 308 -15.22 -25.86 1.05
C ILE A 308 -14.18 -25.17 0.18
N ALA A 309 -13.23 -24.48 0.80
CA ALA A 309 -12.10 -23.86 0.14
C ALA A 309 -10.89 -24.81 0.16
N THR A 310 -10.39 -25.17 -1.02
CA THR A 310 -9.20 -26.00 -1.18
C THR A 310 -8.02 -25.13 -1.59
N MET A 311 -6.90 -25.23 -0.86
CA MET A 311 -5.67 -24.49 -1.15
C MET A 311 -4.44 -25.16 -0.51
N PRO A 312 -3.21 -24.75 -0.89
CA PRO A 312 -1.99 -25.25 -0.26
C PRO A 312 -1.96 -25.02 1.26
N SER A 313 -1.42 -25.98 2.00
CA SER A 313 -1.33 -25.94 3.48
C SER A 313 -0.69 -24.63 3.98
N LEU A 314 0.34 -24.13 3.30
CA LEU A 314 1.00 -22.86 3.65
C LEU A 314 0.03 -21.67 3.61
N ARG A 315 -0.93 -21.66 2.69
CA ARG A 315 -1.96 -20.60 2.64
C ARG A 315 -3.01 -20.76 3.74
N ILE A 316 -3.44 -22.00 4.01
CA ILE A 316 -4.40 -22.27 5.10
C ILE A 316 -3.83 -21.84 6.45
N ASN A 317 -2.54 -22.04 6.67
CA ASN A 317 -1.87 -21.78 7.94
C ASN A 317 -1.23 -20.39 8.05
N ASN A 318 -1.51 -19.46 7.11
CA ASN A 318 -1.06 -18.07 7.22
C ASN A 318 -2.03 -17.26 8.11
N PHE A 319 -1.72 -15.97 8.28
CA PHE A 319 -2.53 -15.07 9.11
C PHE A 319 -3.99 -14.91 8.62
N CYS A 320 -4.28 -15.04 7.30
CA CYS A 320 -5.65 -14.99 6.79
C CYS A 320 -6.46 -16.28 7.06
N GLY A 321 -5.79 -17.40 7.33
CA GLY A 321 -6.41 -18.69 7.58
C GLY A 321 -6.78 -18.95 9.04
N GLN A 322 -6.45 -18.05 9.95
CA GLN A 322 -6.75 -18.17 11.37
C GLN A 322 -8.26 -18.40 11.61
N PRO A 323 -8.63 -19.07 12.72
CA PRO A 323 -10.03 -19.14 13.15
C PRO A 323 -10.66 -17.75 13.21
N TRP A 324 -11.91 -17.66 12.75
CA TRP A 324 -12.63 -16.40 12.78
C TRP A 324 -12.97 -15.99 14.22
N ASP A 325 -12.54 -14.79 14.58
CA ASP A 325 -12.93 -14.09 15.80
C ASP A 325 -13.14 -12.61 15.45
N ILE A 326 -14.19 -12.02 15.97
CA ILE A 326 -14.47 -10.59 15.80
C ILE A 326 -13.36 -9.75 16.48
N GLY A 327 -12.90 -10.18 17.66
CA GLY A 327 -11.79 -9.57 18.41
C GLY A 327 -12.06 -8.13 18.86
N GLU A 328 -11.00 -7.48 19.36
CA GLU A 328 -11.06 -6.09 19.83
C GLU A 328 -11.02 -5.07 18.69
N PHE A 329 -10.44 -5.43 17.56
CA PHE A 329 -10.43 -4.63 16.33
C PHE A 329 -11.08 -5.40 15.17
N PRO A 330 -12.43 -5.43 15.11
CA PRO A 330 -13.20 -6.22 14.15
C PRO A 330 -12.80 -5.99 12.71
N HIS A 331 -12.53 -4.74 12.33
CA HIS A 331 -12.13 -4.36 10.99
C HIS A 331 -10.84 -5.08 10.54
N GLY A 332 -9.77 -5.03 11.36
CA GLY A 332 -8.50 -5.70 11.05
C GLY A 332 -8.68 -7.21 10.89
N ASN A 333 -9.43 -7.84 11.79
CA ASN A 333 -9.73 -9.27 11.69
C ASN A 333 -10.50 -9.61 10.40
N ALA A 334 -11.44 -8.78 9.99
CA ALA A 334 -12.26 -9.04 8.80
C ALA A 334 -11.46 -8.93 7.49
N ILE A 335 -10.63 -7.87 7.32
CA ILE A 335 -9.85 -7.67 6.08
C ILE A 335 -8.75 -8.73 5.90
N PHE A 336 -8.30 -9.39 6.98
CA PHE A 336 -7.32 -10.46 6.97
C PHE A 336 -7.93 -11.86 7.17
N SER A 337 -9.22 -12.07 6.84
CA SER A 337 -9.89 -13.37 7.03
C SER A 337 -10.40 -13.97 5.72
N TYR A 338 -9.91 -15.15 5.36
CA TYR A 338 -10.51 -15.94 4.26
C TYR A 338 -11.98 -16.23 4.53
N ARG A 339 -12.35 -16.54 5.77
CA ARG A 339 -13.73 -16.93 6.12
C ARG A 339 -14.67 -15.75 5.97
N PHE A 340 -14.32 -14.60 6.51
CA PHE A 340 -15.16 -13.41 6.45
C PHE A 340 -15.34 -12.91 5.02
N THR A 341 -14.24 -12.82 4.25
CA THR A 341 -14.29 -12.33 2.87
C THR A 341 -15.05 -13.27 1.93
N MET A 342 -14.93 -14.59 2.09
CA MET A 342 -15.74 -15.57 1.34
C MET A 342 -17.22 -15.49 1.73
N ALA A 343 -17.52 -15.44 3.03
CA ALA A 343 -18.91 -15.29 3.51
C ALA A 343 -19.55 -14.04 2.92
N THR A 344 -18.85 -12.92 2.97
CA THR A 344 -19.29 -11.64 2.38
C THR A 344 -19.56 -11.79 0.87
N ALA A 345 -18.63 -12.39 0.11
CA ALA A 345 -18.79 -12.61 -1.33
C ALA A 345 -20.01 -13.49 -1.66
N LEU A 346 -20.20 -14.59 -0.93
CA LEU A 346 -21.31 -15.53 -1.14
C LEU A 346 -22.67 -14.95 -0.73
N LEU A 347 -22.74 -14.22 0.39
CA LEU A 347 -23.98 -13.67 0.93
C LEU A 347 -24.39 -12.36 0.28
N LYS A 348 -23.43 -11.42 0.13
CA LYS A 348 -23.69 -10.06 -0.36
C LYS A 348 -23.46 -9.92 -1.87
N LYS A 349 -22.96 -10.96 -2.55
CA LYS A 349 -22.64 -11.00 -4.00
C LYS A 349 -21.69 -9.87 -4.45
N SER A 350 -20.95 -9.32 -3.51
CA SER A 350 -19.96 -8.25 -3.70
C SER A 350 -19.08 -8.12 -2.48
N VAL A 351 -17.88 -7.57 -2.64
CA VAL A 351 -16.96 -7.26 -1.54
C VAL A 351 -16.53 -5.80 -1.70
N ARG A 352 -17.05 -4.93 -0.82
CA ARG A 352 -16.89 -3.47 -0.87
C ARG A 352 -16.59 -2.91 0.52
N PRO A 353 -16.04 -1.67 0.65
CA PRO A 353 -15.72 -1.07 1.95
C PRO A 353 -16.87 -1.10 2.96
N ARG A 354 -18.11 -0.88 2.51
CA ARG A 354 -19.32 -0.91 3.34
C ARG A 354 -19.57 -2.24 4.07
N HIS A 355 -18.99 -3.34 3.59
CA HIS A 355 -19.12 -4.66 4.23
C HIS A 355 -18.12 -4.88 5.38
N PHE A 356 -17.21 -3.95 5.59
CA PHE A 356 -16.19 -4.00 6.64
C PHE A 356 -16.40 -2.95 7.73
N THR A 357 -17.58 -2.34 7.80
CA THR A 357 -17.98 -1.50 8.93
C THR A 357 -18.23 -2.37 10.16
N THR A 358 -18.09 -1.79 11.35
CA THR A 358 -18.36 -2.50 12.61
C THR A 358 -19.74 -3.18 12.60
N GLU A 359 -20.77 -2.49 12.12
CA GLU A 359 -22.13 -3.04 12.00
C GLU A 359 -22.17 -4.26 11.05
N SER A 360 -21.57 -4.16 9.88
CA SER A 360 -21.55 -5.25 8.89
C SER A 360 -20.76 -6.47 9.37
N ILE A 361 -19.69 -6.26 10.14
CA ILE A 361 -18.88 -7.36 10.70
C ILE A 361 -19.64 -8.11 11.79
N HIS A 362 -20.48 -7.41 12.55
CA HIS A 362 -21.34 -8.03 13.59
C HIS A 362 -22.64 -8.62 13.04
N ASP A 363 -22.89 -8.59 11.69
CA ASP A 363 -24.08 -9.18 11.08
C ASP A 363 -24.23 -10.65 11.48
N PRO A 364 -25.33 -11.05 12.15
CA PRO A 364 -25.52 -12.43 12.61
C PRO A 364 -25.57 -13.45 11.47
N GLU A 365 -26.12 -13.09 10.31
CA GLU A 365 -26.20 -13.98 9.14
C GLU A 365 -24.80 -14.34 8.63
N THR A 366 -23.92 -13.35 8.51
CA THR A 366 -22.54 -13.53 8.08
C THR A 366 -21.77 -14.39 9.08
N ASN A 367 -21.89 -14.09 10.37
CA ASN A 367 -21.18 -14.82 11.43
C ASN A 367 -21.68 -16.28 11.59
N ASP A 368 -22.96 -16.55 11.35
CA ASP A 368 -23.48 -17.92 11.32
C ASP A 368 -22.99 -18.69 10.06
N PHE A 369 -22.96 -18.02 8.90
CA PHE A 369 -22.49 -18.63 7.66
C PHE A 369 -21.01 -19.00 7.73
N ILE A 370 -20.18 -18.20 8.36
CA ILE A 370 -18.74 -18.46 8.54
C ILE A 370 -18.47 -19.84 9.17
N LYS A 371 -19.34 -20.32 10.06
CA LYS A 371 -19.24 -21.65 10.70
C LYS A 371 -19.41 -22.81 9.71
N ARG A 372 -19.98 -22.55 8.52
CA ARG A 372 -20.20 -23.53 7.45
C ARG A 372 -19.05 -23.53 6.44
N ILE A 373 -18.04 -22.67 6.60
CA ILE A 373 -16.86 -22.62 5.73
C ILE A 373 -15.78 -23.56 6.27
N LYS A 374 -15.36 -24.49 5.42
CA LYS A 374 -14.32 -25.49 5.69
C LYS A 374 -13.11 -25.26 4.80
N PHE A 375 -11.94 -25.65 5.29
CA PHE A 375 -10.72 -25.70 4.48
C PHE A 375 -10.29 -27.15 4.25
N ALA A 376 -9.78 -27.40 3.04
CA ALA A 376 -9.15 -28.64 2.65
C ALA A 376 -7.77 -28.35 2.03
N GLU A 377 -6.79 -29.20 2.29
CA GLU A 377 -5.49 -29.10 1.63
C GLU A 377 -5.56 -29.61 0.21
N GLY A 378 -4.91 -28.91 -0.72
CA GLY A 378 -4.83 -29.30 -2.13
C GLY A 378 -4.03 -28.29 -2.94
N GLU A 379 -3.92 -28.54 -4.23
CA GLU A 379 -3.24 -27.64 -5.16
C GLU A 379 -4.17 -26.52 -5.63
N GLY A 380 -3.60 -25.37 -5.99
CA GLY A 380 -4.34 -24.22 -6.50
C GLY A 380 -5.19 -23.51 -5.46
N VAL A 381 -6.17 -22.72 -5.91
CA VAL A 381 -7.19 -22.05 -5.11
C VAL A 381 -8.55 -22.40 -5.69
N ASN A 382 -9.30 -23.23 -4.99
CA ASN A 382 -10.58 -23.73 -5.45
C ASN A 382 -11.65 -23.50 -4.38
N LEU A 383 -12.87 -23.25 -4.82
CA LEU A 383 -14.03 -23.17 -3.95
C LEU A 383 -15.14 -24.10 -4.44
N LYS A 384 -15.65 -24.94 -3.54
CA LYS A 384 -16.86 -25.75 -3.75
C LYS A 384 -17.95 -25.23 -2.84
N VAL A 385 -19.11 -24.92 -3.40
CA VAL A 385 -20.34 -24.56 -2.69
C VAL A 385 -21.35 -25.68 -2.83
N ILE A 386 -21.90 -26.14 -1.72
CA ILE A 386 -22.87 -27.25 -1.65
C ILE A 386 -24.20 -26.67 -1.17
N MET A 387 -25.25 -26.90 -1.96
CA MET A 387 -26.58 -26.41 -1.68
C MET A 387 -27.36 -27.36 -0.75
N ASN A 388 -28.48 -26.90 -0.18
CA ASN A 388 -29.35 -27.71 0.69
C ASN A 388 -29.96 -28.91 -0.03
N ASP A 389 -30.18 -28.82 -1.33
CA ASP A 389 -30.69 -29.92 -2.17
C ASP A 389 -29.60 -30.91 -2.65
N GLY A 390 -28.36 -30.67 -2.27
CA GLY A 390 -27.19 -31.46 -2.65
C GLY A 390 -26.51 -31.04 -3.95
N THR A 391 -27.02 -30.02 -4.66
CA THR A 391 -26.34 -29.48 -5.84
C THR A 391 -24.98 -28.90 -5.46
N GLU A 392 -23.95 -29.16 -6.27
CA GLU A 392 -22.60 -28.66 -6.06
C GLU A 392 -22.18 -27.67 -7.16
N TYR A 393 -21.55 -26.58 -6.79
CA TYR A 393 -20.93 -25.62 -7.70
C TYR A 393 -19.46 -25.46 -7.35
N THR A 394 -18.61 -25.37 -8.37
CA THR A 394 -17.16 -25.20 -8.19
C THR A 394 -16.61 -24.08 -9.04
N ALA A 395 -15.61 -23.39 -8.51
CA ALA A 395 -14.80 -22.43 -9.26
C ALA A 395 -13.33 -22.54 -8.84
N GLU A 396 -12.44 -22.16 -9.75
CA GLU A 396 -11.00 -22.14 -9.52
C GLU A 396 -10.43 -20.77 -9.88
N SER A 397 -9.55 -20.23 -9.03
CA SER A 397 -8.81 -19.00 -9.32
C SER A 397 -7.36 -19.36 -9.64
N VAL A 398 -7.02 -19.35 -10.91
CA VAL A 398 -5.64 -19.54 -11.38
C VAL A 398 -4.85 -18.25 -11.17
N ILE A 399 -5.42 -17.11 -11.58
CA ILE A 399 -4.83 -15.77 -11.43
C ILE A 399 -5.93 -14.84 -10.93
N ALA A 400 -5.74 -14.32 -9.73
CA ALA A 400 -6.75 -13.48 -9.12
C ALA A 400 -6.85 -12.12 -9.85
N LYS A 401 -8.05 -11.53 -9.87
CA LYS A 401 -8.32 -10.22 -10.49
C LYS A 401 -7.38 -9.14 -9.93
N GLY A 402 -6.88 -8.29 -10.83
CA GLY A 402 -5.93 -7.22 -10.55
C GLY A 402 -4.46 -7.59 -10.77
N GLU A 403 -4.13 -8.87 -11.02
CA GLU A 403 -2.74 -9.28 -11.31
C GLU A 403 -2.37 -9.08 -12.77
N ILE A 404 -1.16 -8.57 -12.98
CA ILE A 404 -0.57 -8.37 -14.30
C ILE A 404 0.39 -9.52 -14.64
N PRO A 405 0.59 -9.82 -15.92
CA PRO A 405 -0.10 -9.24 -17.08
C PRO A 405 -1.48 -9.87 -17.36
N ASP A 406 -1.83 -10.95 -16.68
CA ASP A 406 -2.83 -11.90 -17.17
C ASP A 406 -4.28 -11.58 -16.78
N ASN A 407 -4.49 -10.84 -15.68
CA ASN A 407 -5.83 -10.47 -15.21
C ASN A 407 -5.90 -9.06 -14.59
N PRO A 408 -5.42 -7.99 -15.29
CA PRO A 408 -5.38 -6.64 -14.75
C PRO A 408 -6.78 -6.06 -14.52
N MET A 409 -6.85 -5.05 -13.64
CA MET A 409 -8.01 -4.15 -13.61
C MET A 409 -7.96 -3.20 -14.81
N SER A 410 -9.12 -2.94 -15.43
CA SER A 410 -9.26 -1.93 -16.47
C SER A 410 -9.33 -0.52 -15.88
N GLN A 411 -9.16 0.51 -16.72
CA GLN A 411 -9.33 1.91 -16.33
C GLN A 411 -10.73 2.21 -15.76
N ASP A 412 -11.76 1.61 -16.36
CA ASP A 412 -13.15 1.76 -15.89
C ASP A 412 -13.32 1.14 -14.50
N GLU A 413 -12.70 -0.02 -14.25
CA GLU A 413 -12.73 -0.69 -12.94
C GLU A 413 -11.99 0.12 -11.87
N LEU A 414 -10.83 0.73 -12.21
CA LEU A 414 -10.09 1.62 -11.31
C LEU A 414 -10.89 2.89 -10.99
N SER A 415 -11.50 3.50 -12.00
CA SER A 415 -12.37 4.67 -11.83
C SER A 415 -13.62 4.34 -11.00
N ALA A 416 -14.20 3.14 -11.20
CA ALA A 416 -15.34 2.66 -10.41
C ALA A 416 -14.93 2.42 -8.94
N LYS A 417 -13.77 1.84 -8.71
CA LYS A 417 -13.20 1.66 -7.37
C LYS A 417 -13.00 3.01 -6.66
N PHE A 418 -12.43 4.00 -7.36
CA PHE A 418 -12.27 5.34 -6.82
C PHE A 418 -13.60 5.94 -6.38
N ARG A 419 -14.62 5.90 -7.26
CA ARG A 419 -15.96 6.42 -6.96
C ARG A 419 -16.62 5.67 -5.78
N ASP A 420 -16.49 4.34 -5.72
CA ASP A 420 -17.04 3.54 -4.61
C ASP A 420 -16.41 3.91 -3.25
N ASN A 421 -15.10 4.19 -3.21
CA ASN A 421 -14.43 4.69 -2.01
C ASN A 421 -14.94 6.08 -1.59
N VAL A 422 -15.11 6.98 -2.57
CA VAL A 422 -15.61 8.34 -2.28
C VAL A 422 -17.08 8.31 -1.85
N ASP A 423 -17.90 7.50 -2.50
CA ASP A 423 -19.31 7.30 -2.13
C ASP A 423 -19.44 6.68 -0.72
N PHE A 424 -18.56 5.75 -0.39
CA PHE A 424 -18.50 5.15 0.95
C PHE A 424 -18.17 6.18 2.03
N ALA A 425 -17.15 7.01 1.79
CA ALA A 425 -16.77 8.07 2.72
C ALA A 425 -17.86 9.14 2.89
N ASN A 426 -18.70 9.36 1.86
CA ASN A 426 -19.84 10.27 1.86
C ASN A 426 -19.52 11.70 2.33
N ARG A 427 -18.32 12.20 2.02
CA ARG A 427 -17.84 13.54 2.41
C ARG A 427 -17.74 14.52 1.24
N HIS A 428 -17.82 14.06 0.01
CA HIS A 428 -17.70 14.88 -1.21
C HIS A 428 -18.99 14.91 -2.01
N THR A 429 -19.28 16.05 -2.64
CA THR A 429 -20.36 16.12 -3.64
C THR A 429 -19.93 15.42 -4.93
N ARG A 430 -20.89 14.91 -5.69
CA ARG A 430 -20.61 14.24 -6.97
C ARG A 430 -19.80 15.13 -7.94
N GLY A 431 -20.07 16.43 -7.97
CA GLY A 431 -19.31 17.37 -8.81
C GLY A 431 -17.86 17.50 -8.40
N ASN A 432 -17.55 17.47 -7.10
CA ASN A 432 -16.18 17.49 -6.59
C ASN A 432 -15.45 16.18 -6.91
N VAL A 433 -16.13 15.04 -6.90
CA VAL A 433 -15.55 13.72 -7.23
C VAL A 433 -15.04 13.70 -8.66
N GLU A 434 -15.87 14.09 -9.63
CA GLU A 434 -15.48 14.08 -11.04
C GLU A 434 -14.38 15.12 -11.33
N ARG A 435 -14.41 16.27 -10.66
CA ARG A 435 -13.33 17.27 -10.75
C ARG A 435 -12.01 16.73 -10.20
N LEU A 436 -12.05 16.06 -9.04
CA LEU A 436 -10.88 15.46 -8.41
C LEU A 436 -10.28 14.37 -9.32
N LEU A 437 -11.11 13.47 -9.85
CA LEU A 437 -10.65 12.42 -10.77
C LEU A 437 -10.02 13.01 -12.03
N SER A 438 -10.68 13.98 -12.67
CA SER A 438 -10.15 14.66 -13.85
C SER A 438 -8.82 15.38 -13.59
N LEU A 439 -8.64 15.92 -12.38
CA LEU A 439 -7.39 16.57 -11.99
C LEU A 439 -6.27 15.54 -11.76
N LEU A 440 -6.59 14.41 -11.13
CA LEU A 440 -5.64 13.31 -10.92
C LEU A 440 -5.20 12.67 -12.23
N GLU A 441 -6.09 12.56 -13.23
CA GLU A 441 -5.77 12.06 -14.58
C GLU A 441 -4.77 12.95 -15.34
N LYS A 442 -4.68 14.23 -14.95
CA LYS A 442 -3.79 15.24 -15.55
C LYS A 442 -2.87 15.88 -14.52
N ILE A 443 -2.50 15.13 -13.49
CA ILE A 443 -1.74 15.65 -12.36
C ILE A 443 -0.39 16.26 -12.77
N GLU A 444 0.20 15.79 -13.87
CA GLU A 444 1.42 16.35 -14.44
C GLU A 444 1.28 17.80 -14.94
N ASP A 445 0.06 18.25 -15.20
CA ASP A 445 -0.22 19.61 -15.67
C ASP A 445 -0.36 20.61 -14.50
N LEU A 446 -0.43 20.14 -13.26
CA LEU A 446 -0.51 21.00 -12.09
C LEU A 446 0.78 21.81 -11.92
N SER A 447 0.66 23.12 -11.86
CA SER A 447 1.76 24.00 -11.49
C SER A 447 2.01 24.01 -9.98
N ASP A 448 0.98 23.72 -9.17
CA ASP A 448 1.00 23.70 -7.71
C ASP A 448 0.07 22.59 -7.18
N VAL A 449 0.62 21.64 -6.44
CA VAL A 449 -0.11 20.52 -5.84
C VAL A 449 -1.18 21.00 -4.83
N ASN A 450 -1.10 22.20 -4.33
CA ASN A 450 -2.15 22.80 -3.48
C ASN A 450 -3.54 22.81 -4.14
N GLU A 451 -3.64 22.76 -5.48
CA GLU A 451 -4.94 22.62 -6.17
C GLU A 451 -5.59 21.26 -5.88
N LEU A 452 -4.81 20.18 -5.88
CA LEU A 452 -5.25 18.84 -5.51
C LEU A 452 -5.63 18.79 -4.03
N VAL A 453 -4.77 19.31 -3.16
CA VAL A 453 -4.97 19.29 -1.69
C VAL A 453 -6.29 19.97 -1.31
N ARG A 454 -6.61 21.11 -1.92
CA ARG A 454 -7.89 21.81 -1.66
C ARG A 454 -9.13 20.98 -2.01
N LEU A 455 -9.06 20.10 -3.00
CA LEU A 455 -10.18 19.21 -3.35
C LEU A 455 -10.26 17.98 -2.43
N LEU A 456 -9.20 17.64 -1.71
CA LEU A 456 -9.13 16.54 -0.75
C LEU A 456 -9.54 16.95 0.68
N VAL A 457 -9.93 18.17 0.88
CA VAL A 457 -10.56 18.65 2.12
C VAL A 457 -12.04 18.90 1.79
N PRO A 458 -12.97 18.12 2.40
CA PRO A 458 -14.41 18.20 2.14
C PRO A 458 -15.04 19.53 2.52
#